data_ea1b5ec71165765f073cfd15127c7914
#
_entry.id   ea1b5ec71165765f073cfd15127c7914
#
_cell.length_a   1.000
_cell.length_b   1.000
_cell.length_c   1.000
_cell.angle_alpha   90.00
_cell.angle_beta   90.00
_cell.angle_gamma   90.00
#
_symmetry.space_group_name_H-M   'P 1'
#
loop_
_entity.id
_entity.type
_entity.pdbx_description
1 polymer ?
#
loop_
_entity_poly.entity_id
_entity_poly.type
_entity_poly.pdbx_seq_one_letter_code
_entity_poly.pdbx_strand_id
1 'polypeptide(L)'
;MTDIAEHPMPPEQALACVGLEERLDHFPSQLSGGEQQRIAIARAVAKRPQVLLCDEPTGALDYETGKLVLEVISRINADLGTTALVITQNAAIAGMADRVLRLGNGRIVGEERPAR
;
A
#
# COMPACT_ATOMS: atom_id res chain seq x y z
N MET A 1 17.78 11.15 4.28
CA MET A 1 17.28 11.48 3.84
C MET A 1 16.52 11.85 3.66
N THR A 2 16.27 12.16 3.58
CA THR A 2 15.54 12.38 3.37
C THR A 2 14.93 12.82 2.63
N ASP A 3 14.69 12.48 2.06
CA ASP A 3 13.91 12.68 1.20
C ASP A 3 12.73 13.25 1.53
N ILE A 4 12.76 14.11 2.23
CA ILE A 4 11.73 14.84 2.54
C ILE A 4 11.23 15.50 1.36
N ALA A 5 10.03 15.35 1.08
CA ALA A 5 9.46 15.90 -0.04
C ALA A 5 9.46 17.39 0.08
N GLU A 6 10.24 18.01 -0.74
CA GLU A 6 10.21 19.44 -0.85
C GLU A 6 8.88 19.90 -1.41
N HIS A 7 8.25 19.02 -2.20
CA HIS A 7 6.97 19.31 -2.83
C HIS A 7 6.00 18.17 -2.57
N PRO A 8 5.40 18.16 -1.38
CA PRO A 8 4.44 17.11 -1.08
C PRO A 8 3.27 17.15 -2.04
N MET A 9 2.71 15.98 -2.28
CA MET A 9 1.58 15.83 -3.18
C MET A 9 0.36 16.54 -2.61
N PRO A 10 -0.40 17.29 -3.42
CA PRO A 10 -1.64 17.89 -2.95
C PRO A 10 -2.61 16.82 -2.45
N PRO A 11 -3.44 17.11 -1.44
CA PRO A 11 -4.39 16.13 -0.92
C PRO A 11 -5.28 15.50 -1.97
N GLU A 12 -5.77 16.30 -2.92
CA GLU A 12 -6.63 15.80 -3.98
C GLU A 12 -5.92 14.75 -4.83
N GLN A 13 -4.67 15.00 -5.16
CA GLN A 13 -3.88 14.07 -5.95
C GLN A 13 -3.61 12.79 -5.17
N ALA A 14 -3.28 12.91 -3.88
CA ALA A 14 -3.03 11.75 -3.04
C ALA A 14 -4.27 10.87 -2.93
N LEU A 15 -5.45 11.47 -2.73
CA LEU A 15 -6.69 10.71 -2.66
C LEU A 15 -7.04 10.07 -4.00
N ALA A 16 -6.73 10.74 -5.10
CA ALA A 16 -6.98 10.17 -6.43
C ALA A 16 -6.12 8.92 -6.65
N CYS A 17 -4.89 8.90 -6.14
CA CYS A 17 -4.01 7.73 -6.24
C CYS A 17 -4.62 6.48 -5.61
N VAL A 18 -5.50 6.67 -4.62
CA VAL A 18 -6.12 5.56 -3.91
C VAL A 18 -7.60 5.42 -4.22
N GLY A 19 -8.10 6.17 -5.20
CA GLY A 19 -9.49 6.08 -5.65
C GLY A 19 -10.50 6.72 -4.71
N LEU A 20 -10.09 7.70 -3.93
CA LEU A 20 -10.95 8.33 -2.94
C LEU A 20 -11.07 9.84 -3.09
N GLU A 21 -10.89 10.37 -4.29
CA GLU A 21 -10.99 11.82 -4.50
C GLU A 21 -12.34 12.39 -4.11
N GLU A 22 -13.39 11.57 -4.11
CA GLU A 22 -14.72 12.00 -3.70
C GLU A 22 -14.90 12.07 -2.19
N ARG A 23 -13.92 11.57 -1.43
CA ARG A 23 -14.01 11.49 0.03
C ARG A 23 -13.19 12.57 0.74
N LEU A 24 -12.76 13.58 0.00
CA LEU A 24 -11.87 14.60 0.55
C LEU A 24 -12.40 15.23 1.84
N ASP A 25 -13.69 15.49 1.90
CA ASP A 25 -14.32 16.17 3.04
C ASP A 25 -14.96 15.22 4.05
N HIS A 26 -14.73 13.92 3.93
CA HIS A 26 -15.30 12.96 4.86
C HIS A 26 -14.40 12.75 6.08
N PHE A 27 -15.03 12.57 7.25
CA PHE A 27 -14.29 12.19 8.44
C PHE A 27 -14.00 10.69 8.40
N PRO A 28 -12.90 10.25 9.07
CA PRO A 28 -12.58 8.81 9.09
C PRO A 28 -13.72 7.92 9.58
N SER A 29 -14.54 8.40 10.50
CA SER A 29 -15.66 7.61 11.03
C SER A 29 -16.76 7.37 10.00
N GLN A 30 -16.75 8.10 8.89
CA GLN A 30 -17.75 7.96 7.84
C GLN A 30 -17.30 7.01 6.74
N LEU A 31 -16.14 6.39 6.90
CA LEU A 31 -15.53 5.59 5.85
C LEU A 31 -15.50 4.11 6.25
N SER A 32 -15.54 3.24 5.25
CA SER A 32 -15.37 1.80 5.47
C SER A 32 -13.94 1.51 5.90
N GLY A 33 -13.69 0.28 6.40
CA GLY A 33 -12.34 -0.14 6.75
C GLY A 33 -11.37 -0.06 5.60
N GLY A 34 -11.81 -0.46 4.40
CA GLY A 34 -10.96 -0.38 3.22
C GLY A 34 -10.67 1.04 2.80
N GLU A 35 -11.65 1.94 2.94
CA GLU A 35 -11.44 3.34 2.64
C GLU A 35 -10.48 3.97 3.65
N GLN A 36 -10.61 3.63 4.93
CA GLN A 36 -9.67 4.12 5.94
C GLN A 36 -8.26 3.65 5.67
N GLN A 37 -8.11 2.39 5.23
CA GLN A 37 -6.79 1.86 4.89
C GLN A 37 -6.20 2.59 3.70
N ARG A 38 -7.01 2.86 2.68
CA ARG A 38 -6.54 3.61 1.51
C ARG A 38 -6.17 5.05 1.85
N ILE A 39 -6.88 5.66 2.80
CA ILE A 39 -6.50 7.01 3.26
C ILE A 39 -5.15 6.99 3.96
N ALA A 40 -4.89 5.96 4.77
CA ALA A 40 -3.58 5.83 5.40
C ALA A 40 -2.48 5.72 4.35
N ILE A 41 -2.73 4.98 3.27
CA ILE A 41 -1.78 4.86 2.16
C ILE A 41 -1.62 6.22 1.47
N ALA A 42 -2.71 6.95 1.23
CA ALA A 42 -2.64 8.25 0.59
C ALA A 42 -1.81 9.23 1.41
N ARG A 43 -1.95 9.21 2.74
CA ARG A 43 -1.14 10.07 3.60
C ARG A 43 0.35 9.78 3.46
N ALA A 44 0.69 8.50 3.39
CA ALA A 44 2.09 8.11 3.24
C ALA A 44 2.61 8.51 1.86
N VAL A 45 1.83 8.26 0.82
CA VAL A 45 2.22 8.54 -0.56
C VAL A 45 2.34 10.04 -0.82
N ALA A 46 1.55 10.86 -0.13
CA ALA A 46 1.59 12.30 -0.31
C ALA A 46 2.97 12.88 -0.01
N LYS A 47 3.75 12.21 0.81
CA LYS A 47 5.12 12.63 1.12
C LYS A 47 6.12 12.20 0.06
N ARG A 48 5.67 11.51 -0.97
CA ARG A 48 6.48 11.00 -2.08
C ARG A 48 7.68 10.17 -1.59
N PRO A 49 7.42 9.13 -0.77
CA PRO A 49 8.51 8.32 -0.23
C PRO A 49 9.10 7.42 -1.31
N GLN A 50 10.34 6.99 -1.09
CA GLN A 50 10.94 5.98 -1.95
C GLN A 50 10.41 4.59 -1.61
N VAL A 51 10.06 4.37 -0.35
CA VAL A 51 9.56 3.08 0.12
C VAL A 51 8.27 3.29 0.89
N LEU A 52 7.25 2.52 0.53
CA LEU A 52 5.99 2.47 1.25
C LEU A 52 5.95 1.16 2.03
N LEU A 53 5.86 1.26 3.34
CA LEU A 53 5.82 0.08 4.19
C LEU A 53 4.39 -0.22 4.59
N CYS A 54 3.90 -1.41 4.25
CA CYS A 54 2.54 -1.84 4.55
C CYS A 54 2.58 -3.09 5.40
N ASP A 55 2.09 -3.01 6.63
CA ASP A 55 2.09 -4.12 7.57
C ASP A 55 0.70 -4.73 7.64
N GLU A 56 0.55 -5.94 7.10
CA GLU A 56 -0.73 -6.64 7.02
C GLU A 56 -1.85 -5.75 6.49
N PRO A 57 -1.68 -5.15 5.30
CA PRO A 57 -2.62 -4.12 4.83
C PRO A 57 -4.04 -4.60 4.59
N THR A 58 -4.27 -5.90 4.50
CA THR A 58 -5.60 -6.46 4.28
C THR A 58 -6.10 -7.29 5.46
N GLY A 59 -5.41 -7.24 6.60
CA GLY A 59 -5.67 -8.15 7.70
C GLY A 59 -7.08 -8.15 8.26
N ALA A 60 -7.74 -7.00 8.29
CA ALA A 60 -9.08 -6.88 8.84
C ALA A 60 -10.15 -6.68 7.78
N LEU A 61 -9.82 -6.90 6.50
CA LEU A 61 -10.73 -6.60 5.40
C LEU A 61 -11.29 -7.87 4.78
N ASP A 62 -12.50 -7.77 4.22
CA ASP A 62 -13.05 -8.86 3.44
C ASP A 62 -12.25 -9.01 2.14
N TYR A 63 -12.48 -10.10 1.41
CA TYR A 63 -11.70 -10.42 0.22
C TYR A 63 -11.74 -9.32 -0.84
N GLU A 64 -12.95 -8.84 -1.18
CA GLU A 64 -13.08 -7.84 -2.24
C GLU A 64 -12.42 -6.52 -1.87
N THR A 65 -12.61 -6.08 -0.63
CA THR A 65 -12.03 -4.84 -0.15
C THR A 65 -10.51 -4.95 -0.06
N GLY A 66 -10.01 -6.09 0.42
CA GLY A 66 -8.57 -6.33 0.49
C GLY A 66 -7.93 -6.31 -0.88
N LYS A 67 -8.63 -6.88 -1.88
CA LYS A 67 -8.13 -6.88 -3.25
C LYS A 67 -7.98 -5.46 -3.79
N LEU A 68 -8.94 -4.58 -3.49
CA LEU A 68 -8.86 -3.19 -3.92
C LEU A 68 -7.65 -2.49 -3.30
N VAL A 69 -7.38 -2.74 -2.02
CA VAL A 69 -6.22 -2.14 -1.35
C VAL A 69 -4.93 -2.61 -2.01
N LEU A 70 -4.82 -3.89 -2.33
CA LEU A 70 -3.63 -4.43 -2.98
C LEU A 70 -3.44 -3.87 -4.38
N GLU A 71 -4.53 -3.68 -5.12
CA GLU A 71 -4.46 -3.06 -6.44
C GLU A 71 -3.96 -1.62 -6.36
N VAL A 72 -4.37 -0.89 -5.32
CA VAL A 72 -3.88 0.47 -5.10
C VAL A 72 -2.38 0.47 -4.84
N ILE A 73 -1.91 -0.43 -3.99
CA ILE A 73 -0.47 -0.53 -3.68
C ILE A 73 0.31 -0.86 -4.96
N SER A 74 -0.18 -1.78 -5.76
CA SER A 74 0.46 -2.16 -7.01
C SER A 74 0.52 -0.99 -7.98
N ARG A 75 -0.56 -0.22 -8.08
CA ARG A 75 -0.62 0.93 -8.96
C ARG A 75 0.36 2.03 -8.52
N ILE A 76 0.47 2.26 -7.23
CA ILE A 76 1.42 3.23 -6.69
C ILE A 76 2.84 2.84 -7.07
N ASN A 77 3.17 1.57 -6.96
CA ASN A 77 4.47 1.08 -7.36
C ASN A 77 4.72 1.33 -8.86
N ALA A 78 3.74 1.02 -9.70
CA ALA A 78 3.87 1.14 -11.14
C ALA A 78 3.92 2.60 -11.59
N ASP A 79 3.04 3.43 -11.04
CA ASP A 79 2.85 4.80 -11.56
C ASP A 79 3.80 5.81 -10.93
N LEU A 80 4.15 5.62 -9.67
CA LEU A 80 4.98 6.58 -8.94
C LEU A 80 6.41 6.10 -8.71
N GLY A 81 6.71 4.86 -9.06
CA GLY A 81 8.03 4.30 -8.84
C GLY A 81 8.36 4.03 -7.38
N THR A 82 7.38 4.12 -6.49
CA THR A 82 7.58 3.86 -5.07
C THR A 82 7.72 2.35 -4.85
N THR A 83 8.76 1.95 -4.14
CA THR A 83 8.91 0.55 -3.76
C THR A 83 7.93 0.25 -2.63
N ALA A 84 7.10 -0.77 -2.82
CA ALA A 84 6.16 -1.18 -1.79
C ALA A 84 6.68 -2.43 -1.09
N LEU A 85 6.88 -2.33 0.22
CA LEU A 85 7.28 -3.46 1.04
C LEU A 85 6.07 -3.88 1.86
N VAL A 86 5.53 -5.05 1.56
CA VAL A 86 4.33 -5.55 2.22
C VAL A 86 4.71 -6.70 3.15
N ILE A 87 4.37 -6.55 4.42
CA ILE A 87 4.61 -7.59 5.42
C ILE A 87 3.28 -8.30 5.62
N THR A 88 3.27 -9.62 5.39
CA THR A 88 2.03 -10.38 5.49
C THR A 88 2.28 -11.86 5.75
N GLN A 89 1.32 -12.51 6.40
CA GLN A 89 1.30 -13.96 6.56
C GLN A 89 0.40 -14.61 5.51
N ASN A 90 -0.25 -13.82 4.67
CA ASN A 90 -1.19 -14.33 3.68
C ASN A 90 -0.47 -14.71 2.39
N ALA A 91 -0.39 -16.02 2.12
CA ALA A 91 0.31 -16.52 0.94
C ALA A 91 -0.30 -16.06 -0.38
N ALA A 92 -1.61 -15.77 -0.40
CA ALA A 92 -2.25 -15.32 -1.62
C ALA A 92 -1.71 -13.93 -2.06
N ILE A 93 -1.31 -13.11 -1.12
CA ILE A 93 -0.73 -11.80 -1.43
C ILE A 93 0.64 -11.97 -2.09
N ALA A 94 1.38 -12.99 -1.69
CA ALA A 94 2.71 -13.24 -2.23
C ALA A 94 2.70 -13.42 -3.74
N GLY A 95 1.62 -13.97 -4.30
CA GLY A 95 1.50 -14.18 -5.74
C GLY A 95 1.44 -12.89 -6.55
N MET A 96 1.15 -11.76 -5.91
CA MET A 96 1.07 -10.46 -6.58
C MET A 96 2.39 -9.69 -6.56
N ALA A 97 3.38 -10.19 -5.81
CA ALA A 97 4.63 -9.47 -5.61
C ALA A 97 5.62 -9.74 -6.75
N ASP A 98 6.52 -8.79 -6.96
CA ASP A 98 7.64 -9.01 -7.89
C ASP A 98 8.68 -9.90 -7.23
N ARG A 99 8.77 -9.84 -5.91
CA ARG A 99 9.77 -10.58 -5.16
C ARG A 99 9.21 -10.89 -3.77
N VAL A 100 9.40 -12.12 -3.34
CA VAL A 100 8.94 -12.57 -2.02
C VAL A 100 10.13 -13.01 -1.20
N LEU A 101 10.24 -12.47 0.01
CA LEU A 101 11.25 -12.91 0.96
C LEU A 101 10.52 -13.64 2.09
N ARG A 102 10.94 -14.87 2.36
CA ARG A 102 10.37 -15.66 3.46
C ARG A 102 11.28 -15.54 4.65
N LEU A 103 10.69 -15.24 5.78
CA LEU A 103 11.43 -15.08 7.04
C LEU A 103 11.13 -16.23 7.99
N GLY A 104 12.16 -16.69 8.68
CA GLY A 104 12.01 -17.69 9.71
C GLY A 104 13.13 -17.51 10.73
N ASN A 105 12.77 -17.55 12.00
CA ASN A 105 13.74 -17.43 13.11
C ASN A 105 14.64 -16.21 12.97
N GLY A 106 14.08 -15.09 12.52
CA GLY A 106 14.83 -13.85 12.39
C GLY A 106 15.77 -13.80 11.20
N ARG A 107 15.63 -14.71 10.25
CA ARG A 107 16.48 -14.79 9.07
C ARG A 107 15.67 -14.89 7.81
N ILE A 108 16.27 -14.50 6.69
CA ILE A 108 15.67 -14.77 5.38
C ILE A 108 15.97 -16.22 5.06
N VAL A 109 14.92 -17.04 4.93
CA VAL A 109 15.08 -18.46 4.66
C VAL A 109 14.70 -18.85 3.24
N GLY A 110 14.24 -17.91 2.45
CA GLY A 110 13.93 -18.19 1.04
C GLY A 110 13.61 -16.93 0.28
N GLU A 111 13.73 -17.01 -1.02
CA GLU A 111 13.38 -15.90 -1.91
C GLU A 111 12.74 -16.48 -3.17
N GLU A 112 11.66 -15.83 -3.64
CA GLU A 112 10.97 -16.23 -4.84
C GLU A 112 10.66 -15.01 -5.69
N ARG A 113 10.55 -15.21 -7.00
CA ARG A 113 10.07 -14.20 -7.93
C ARG A 113 8.89 -14.80 -8.68
N PRO A 114 7.67 -14.61 -8.16
CA PRO A 114 6.49 -15.22 -8.77
C PRO A 114 6.34 -14.82 -10.23
N ALA A 115 5.91 -15.76 -11.05
CA ALA A 115 5.55 -15.48 -12.43
C ALA A 115 4.15 -14.87 -12.44
N ARG A 116 3.99 -13.78 -13.14
CA ARG A 116 2.71 -13.09 -13.21
C ARG A 116 2.28 -12.88 -14.64
#